data_12f88039557130a86c3e4c77ebc56b23
#
_entry.id   12f88039557130a86c3e4c77ebc56b23
#
_cell.length_a   1.000
_cell.length_b   1.000
_cell.length_c   1.000
_cell.angle_alpha   90.00
_cell.angle_beta   90.00
_cell.angle_gamma   90.00
#
_symmetry.space_group_name_H-M   'P 1'
#
loop_
_entity.id
_entity.type
_entity.pdbx_description
1 polymer ?
#
loop_
_entity_poly.entity_id
_entity_poly.type
_entity_poly.pdbx_seq_one_letter_code
_entity_poly.pdbx_strand_id
1 'polypeptide(L)'
;MSYKPFNIVVILLFFIGVLLVFFKLISIWLLVIVVLAYLFFLLLISTNVQWNFFVKAYNNNHTVTNGEIALTFDDGPVENTLEILALLKKYNAKASFFCIGKQIKENPEIFQKILQEGHLVGNHTFSHTRKMGFLRTQQVIEEINRCNKIAFEVGGINLKTFRPPFGIINPKVERALISTGHQVIGWNLRSYDGILNSKNFILKRIIKNIKPGDVILLHDNNLQTVEILEQLLLFLQNNNYRSVRVDNLFQLHAYS
;
A
#
# COMPACT_ATOMS: atom_id res chain seq x y z
N MET A 1 -12.30 -11.83 -11.36
CA MET A 1 -12.91 -11.12 -12.52
C MET A 1 -12.38 -9.68 -12.43
N SER A 2 -11.84 -9.13 -13.49
CA SER A 2 -11.34 -7.75 -13.47
C SER A 2 -12.49 -6.74 -13.55
N TYR A 3 -12.23 -5.50 -13.11
CA TYR A 3 -13.22 -4.42 -13.03
C TYR A 3 -14.02 -4.21 -14.33
N LYS A 4 -13.36 -4.17 -15.49
CA LYS A 4 -14.03 -3.83 -16.77
C LYS A 4 -15.15 -4.80 -17.14
N PRO A 5 -14.93 -6.13 -17.26
CA PRO A 5 -16.02 -7.08 -17.60
C PRO A 5 -17.09 -7.13 -16.52
N PHE A 6 -16.72 -7.01 -15.23
CA PHE A 6 -17.70 -6.94 -14.15
C PHE A 6 -18.66 -5.74 -14.31
N ASN A 7 -18.12 -4.56 -14.61
CA ASN A 7 -18.92 -3.36 -14.76
C ASN A 7 -19.87 -3.43 -15.97
N ILE A 8 -19.45 -4.06 -17.07
CA ILE A 8 -20.32 -4.29 -18.26
C ILE A 8 -21.52 -5.14 -17.86
N VAL A 9 -21.30 -6.25 -17.14
CA VAL A 9 -22.39 -7.13 -16.67
C VAL A 9 -23.36 -6.36 -15.76
N VAL A 10 -22.85 -5.57 -14.83
CA VAL A 10 -23.69 -4.77 -13.91
C VAL A 10 -24.52 -3.75 -14.68
N ILE A 11 -23.94 -3.07 -15.68
CA ILE A 11 -24.69 -2.11 -16.52
C ILE A 11 -25.81 -2.83 -17.29
N LEU A 12 -25.55 -4.00 -17.87
CA LEU A 12 -26.57 -4.78 -18.56
C LEU A 12 -27.70 -5.20 -17.61
N LEU A 13 -27.36 -5.70 -16.41
CA LEU A 13 -28.34 -6.07 -15.39
C LEU A 13 -29.16 -4.87 -14.92
N PHE A 14 -28.55 -3.68 -14.80
CA PHE A 14 -29.25 -2.45 -14.47
C PHE A 14 -30.30 -2.10 -15.53
N PHE A 15 -29.97 -2.15 -16.83
CA PHE A 15 -30.92 -1.89 -17.91
C PHE A 15 -32.06 -2.92 -17.94
N ILE A 16 -31.76 -4.21 -17.72
CA ILE A 16 -32.79 -5.26 -17.57
C ILE A 16 -33.71 -4.91 -16.38
N GLY A 17 -33.16 -4.52 -15.24
CA GLY A 17 -33.91 -4.10 -14.07
C GLY A 17 -34.86 -2.92 -14.37
N VAL A 18 -34.39 -1.90 -15.11
CA VAL A 18 -35.22 -0.77 -15.55
C VAL A 18 -36.39 -1.24 -16.41
N LEU A 19 -36.15 -2.14 -17.37
CA LEU A 19 -37.23 -2.71 -18.20
C LEU A 19 -38.25 -3.49 -17.37
N LEU A 20 -37.79 -4.30 -16.40
CA LEU A 20 -38.67 -5.05 -15.52
C LEU A 20 -39.54 -4.14 -14.65
N VAL A 21 -39.01 -3.01 -14.17
CA VAL A 21 -39.81 -1.97 -13.47
C VAL A 21 -40.81 -1.33 -14.41
N PHE A 22 -40.41 -0.98 -15.64
CA PHE A 22 -41.29 -0.37 -16.64
C PHE A 22 -42.52 -1.28 -16.97
N PHE A 23 -42.28 -2.58 -17.09
CA PHE A 23 -43.34 -3.56 -17.29
C PHE A 23 -44.06 -3.97 -15.99
N LYS A 24 -43.78 -3.29 -14.85
CA LYS A 24 -44.35 -3.56 -13.52
C LYS A 24 -44.13 -5.00 -13.02
N LEU A 25 -43.11 -5.68 -13.50
CA LEU A 25 -42.76 -7.03 -13.05
C LEU A 25 -42.00 -7.03 -11.72
N ILE A 26 -41.30 -5.95 -11.40
CA ILE A 26 -40.64 -5.73 -10.11
C ILE A 26 -40.93 -4.32 -9.57
N SER A 27 -40.77 -4.14 -8.26
CA SER A 27 -40.88 -2.83 -7.62
C SER A 27 -39.64 -1.97 -7.89
N ILE A 28 -39.87 -0.66 -8.06
CA ILE A 28 -38.77 0.34 -8.15
C ILE A 28 -37.83 0.26 -6.92
N TRP A 29 -38.38 -0.03 -5.74
CA TRP A 29 -37.62 -0.14 -4.51
C TRP A 29 -36.59 -1.28 -4.55
N LEU A 30 -36.90 -2.40 -5.23
CA LEU A 30 -35.94 -3.49 -5.44
C LEU A 30 -34.76 -3.02 -6.28
N LEU A 31 -35.01 -2.26 -7.36
CA LEU A 31 -33.94 -1.68 -8.18
C LEU A 31 -33.08 -0.70 -7.37
N VAL A 32 -33.69 0.15 -6.55
CA VAL A 32 -32.96 1.07 -5.65
C VAL A 32 -32.05 0.31 -4.68
N ILE A 33 -32.56 -0.75 -4.05
CA ILE A 33 -31.76 -1.59 -3.13
C ILE A 33 -30.57 -2.21 -3.86
N VAL A 34 -30.75 -2.75 -5.07
CA VAL A 34 -29.66 -3.35 -5.88
C VAL A 34 -28.60 -2.30 -6.22
N VAL A 35 -29.01 -1.08 -6.61
CA VAL A 35 -28.06 0.00 -6.90
C VAL A 35 -27.28 0.42 -5.65
N LEU A 36 -27.95 0.56 -4.50
CA LEU A 36 -27.28 0.91 -3.24
C LEU A 36 -26.30 -0.20 -2.80
N ALA A 37 -26.69 -1.46 -2.93
CA ALA A 37 -25.81 -2.60 -2.65
C ALA A 37 -24.58 -2.60 -3.55
N TYR A 38 -24.75 -2.31 -4.84
CA TYR A 38 -23.64 -2.18 -5.79
C TYR A 38 -22.69 -1.04 -5.43
N LEU A 39 -23.22 0.15 -5.09
CA LEU A 39 -22.40 1.29 -4.67
C LEU A 39 -21.64 0.98 -3.38
N PHE A 40 -22.27 0.32 -2.42
CA PHE A 40 -21.63 -0.13 -1.19
C PHE A 40 -20.50 -1.16 -1.48
N PHE A 41 -20.75 -2.10 -2.37
CA PHE A 41 -19.75 -3.06 -2.82
C PHE A 41 -18.54 -2.37 -3.47
N LEU A 42 -18.77 -1.37 -4.35
CA LEU A 42 -17.69 -0.58 -4.93
C LEU A 42 -16.88 0.17 -3.87
N LEU A 43 -17.53 0.70 -2.85
CA LEU A 43 -16.87 1.37 -1.73
C LEU A 43 -15.96 0.39 -0.98
N LEU A 44 -16.45 -0.79 -0.61
CA LEU A 44 -15.67 -1.82 0.08
C LEU A 44 -14.45 -2.27 -0.75
N ILE A 45 -14.64 -2.53 -2.03
CA ILE A 45 -13.56 -2.94 -2.92
C ILE A 45 -12.51 -1.84 -3.08
N SER A 46 -12.96 -0.57 -3.13
CA SER A 46 -12.05 0.56 -3.31
C SER A 46 -11.14 0.81 -2.09
N THR A 47 -11.51 0.32 -0.91
CA THR A 47 -10.72 0.47 0.32
C THR A 47 -9.83 -0.73 0.63
N ASN A 48 -9.75 -1.71 -0.29
CA ASN A 48 -8.98 -2.93 -0.06
C ASN A 48 -8.09 -3.28 -1.26
N VAL A 49 -6.85 -2.79 -1.21
CA VAL A 49 -5.83 -3.04 -2.25
C VAL A 49 -5.52 -4.53 -2.44
N GLN A 50 -5.74 -5.36 -1.41
CA GLN A 50 -5.43 -6.80 -1.45
C GLN A 50 -6.34 -7.58 -2.40
N TRP A 51 -7.51 -7.07 -2.73
CA TRP A 51 -8.46 -7.78 -3.61
C TRP A 51 -8.08 -7.73 -5.10
N ASN A 52 -7.11 -6.91 -5.47
CA ASN A 52 -6.61 -6.81 -6.85
C ASN A 52 -7.71 -6.58 -7.91
N PHE A 53 -8.79 -5.88 -7.51
CA PHE A 53 -9.96 -5.73 -8.36
C PHE A 53 -9.76 -4.68 -9.47
N PHE A 54 -9.22 -3.51 -9.13
CA PHE A 54 -8.94 -2.45 -10.08
C PHE A 54 -7.54 -2.56 -10.67
N VAL A 55 -6.54 -2.86 -9.84
CA VAL A 55 -5.12 -2.92 -10.20
C VAL A 55 -4.49 -4.14 -9.57
N LYS A 56 -3.58 -4.80 -10.28
CA LYS A 56 -2.72 -5.82 -9.69
C LYS A 56 -1.78 -5.15 -8.68
N ALA A 57 -1.92 -5.50 -7.41
CA ALA A 57 -1.00 -5.12 -6.35
C ALA A 57 -0.19 -6.34 -5.88
N TYR A 58 1.07 -6.11 -5.57
CA TYR A 58 1.96 -7.13 -5.00
C TYR A 58 1.77 -7.14 -3.49
N ASN A 59 0.97 -8.08 -2.98
CA ASN A 59 0.57 -8.15 -1.58
C ASN A 59 1.35 -9.18 -0.77
N ASN A 60 1.78 -10.27 -1.40
CA ASN A 60 2.59 -11.36 -0.85
C ASN A 60 3.21 -12.17 -1.99
N ASN A 61 4.24 -12.97 -1.65
CA ASN A 61 4.86 -13.93 -2.56
C ASN A 61 5.04 -15.29 -1.86
N HIS A 62 3.96 -16.01 -1.63
CA HIS A 62 3.99 -17.32 -0.94
C HIS A 62 4.66 -18.46 -1.76
N THR A 63 5.23 -18.18 -2.92
CA THR A 63 6.11 -19.13 -3.62
C THR A 63 7.52 -19.15 -3.01
N VAL A 64 7.86 -18.15 -2.19
CA VAL A 64 9.12 -18.06 -1.44
C VAL A 64 9.07 -19.04 -0.26
N THR A 65 10.09 -19.89 -0.16
CA THR A 65 10.20 -20.93 0.89
C THR A 65 11.41 -20.75 1.82
N ASN A 66 12.29 -19.80 1.52
CA ASN A 66 13.57 -19.57 2.22
C ASN A 66 13.46 -18.64 3.44
N GLY A 67 12.26 -18.42 3.98
CA GLY A 67 12.02 -17.55 5.14
C GLY A 67 12.07 -16.05 4.84
N GLU A 68 12.15 -15.63 3.57
CA GLU A 68 12.12 -14.20 3.23
C GLU A 68 10.73 -13.60 3.44
N ILE A 69 10.71 -12.40 4.02
CA ILE A 69 9.53 -11.52 4.16
C ILE A 69 9.93 -10.09 3.81
N ALA A 70 8.98 -9.19 3.62
CA ALA A 70 9.26 -7.77 3.46
C ALA A 70 8.66 -6.95 4.61
N LEU A 71 9.52 -6.26 5.37
CA LEU A 71 9.09 -5.19 6.27
C LEU A 71 8.91 -3.91 5.46
N THR A 72 7.76 -3.26 5.59
CA THR A 72 7.46 -2.03 4.86
C THR A 72 6.93 -0.96 5.80
N PHE A 73 7.37 0.29 5.59
CA PHE A 73 7.04 1.45 6.41
C PHE A 73 6.39 2.52 5.53
N ASP A 74 5.27 3.06 5.97
CA ASP A 74 4.55 4.14 5.30
C ASP A 74 4.66 5.45 6.11
N ASP A 75 4.41 6.58 5.47
CA ASP A 75 4.23 7.94 6.01
C ASP A 75 5.51 8.77 6.29
N GLY A 76 6.69 8.17 6.27
CA GLY A 76 7.96 8.89 6.44
C GLY A 76 8.47 9.61 5.17
N PRO A 77 9.73 10.08 5.19
CA PRO A 77 10.69 9.99 6.31
C PRO A 77 10.41 11.01 7.42
N VAL A 78 10.56 10.60 8.66
CA VAL A 78 10.43 11.43 9.86
C VAL A 78 11.54 11.10 10.87
N GLU A 79 11.63 11.82 11.98
CA GLU A 79 12.68 11.60 12.99
C GLU A 79 12.78 10.14 13.46
N ASN A 80 11.64 9.50 13.73
CA ASN A 80 11.59 8.08 14.12
C ASN A 80 12.19 7.12 13.09
N THR A 81 12.22 7.51 11.82
CA THR A 81 12.86 6.71 10.75
C THR A 81 14.33 6.45 11.07
N LEU A 82 15.02 7.36 11.75
CA LEU A 82 16.42 7.18 12.14
C LEU A 82 16.61 6.03 13.14
N GLU A 83 15.71 5.90 14.12
CA GLU A 83 15.75 4.79 15.07
C GLU A 83 15.41 3.45 14.40
N ILE A 84 14.44 3.46 13.49
CA ILE A 84 14.11 2.29 12.65
C ILE A 84 15.32 1.85 11.82
N LEU A 85 16.02 2.78 11.17
CA LEU A 85 17.23 2.48 10.39
C LEU A 85 18.33 1.88 11.28
N ALA A 86 18.54 2.43 12.47
CA ALA A 86 19.51 1.89 13.43
C ALA A 86 19.19 0.44 13.84
N LEU A 87 17.91 0.12 14.08
CA LEU A 87 17.47 -1.24 14.36
C LEU A 87 17.66 -2.17 13.15
N LEU A 88 17.24 -1.74 11.95
CA LEU A 88 17.42 -2.53 10.74
C LEU A 88 18.90 -2.85 10.49
N LYS A 89 19.80 -1.89 10.71
CA LYS A 89 21.25 -2.08 10.63
C LYS A 89 21.76 -3.06 11.68
N LYS A 90 21.35 -2.91 12.94
CA LYS A 90 21.71 -3.79 14.07
C LYS A 90 21.40 -5.25 13.77
N TYR A 91 20.25 -5.53 13.15
CA TYR A 91 19.79 -6.90 12.83
C TYR A 91 20.10 -7.34 11.39
N ASN A 92 20.90 -6.57 10.64
CA ASN A 92 21.23 -6.83 9.23
C ASN A 92 19.98 -7.07 8.34
N ALA A 93 18.90 -6.32 8.60
CA ALA A 93 17.63 -6.42 7.90
C ALA A 93 17.52 -5.34 6.82
N LYS A 94 16.84 -5.65 5.71
CA LYS A 94 16.48 -4.66 4.69
C LYS A 94 14.98 -4.47 4.66
N ALA A 95 14.55 -3.24 4.36
CA ALA A 95 13.15 -2.85 4.35
C ALA A 95 12.81 -1.97 3.15
N SER A 96 11.53 -1.64 3.00
CA SER A 96 11.03 -0.73 1.98
C SER A 96 10.21 0.38 2.62
N PHE A 97 10.47 1.64 2.25
CA PHE A 97 9.84 2.82 2.81
C PHE A 97 8.98 3.49 1.73
N PHE A 98 7.69 3.62 1.94
CA PHE A 98 6.79 4.36 1.06
C PHE A 98 6.67 5.77 1.58
N CYS A 99 7.46 6.67 0.98
CA CYS A 99 7.68 8.02 1.48
C CYS A 99 6.68 9.02 0.91
N ILE A 100 6.19 9.91 1.77
CA ILE A 100 5.37 11.06 1.39
C ILE A 100 6.28 12.17 0.84
N GLY A 101 5.97 12.70 -0.33
CA GLY A 101 6.81 13.73 -0.96
C GLY A 101 7.04 14.98 -0.11
N LYS A 102 6.06 15.40 0.69
CA LYS A 102 6.24 16.49 1.68
C LYS A 102 7.29 16.12 2.72
N GLN A 103 7.25 14.90 3.25
CA GLN A 103 8.20 14.42 4.25
C GLN A 103 9.62 14.31 3.67
N ILE A 104 9.75 13.85 2.40
CA ILE A 104 11.05 13.87 1.71
C ILE A 104 11.62 15.30 1.65
N LYS A 105 10.78 16.28 1.31
CA LYS A 105 11.18 17.69 1.22
C LYS A 105 11.57 18.26 2.58
N GLU A 106 10.87 17.88 3.65
CA GLU A 106 11.09 18.36 5.02
C GLU A 106 12.29 17.67 5.68
N ASN A 107 12.59 16.41 5.31
CA ASN A 107 13.63 15.57 5.90
C ASN A 107 14.57 14.96 4.84
N PRO A 108 15.24 15.78 4.01
CA PRO A 108 16.03 15.29 2.88
C PRO A 108 17.22 14.40 3.32
N GLU A 109 17.82 14.70 4.46
CA GLU A 109 18.96 13.94 5.00
C GLU A 109 18.54 12.53 5.45
N ILE A 110 17.34 12.40 6.06
CA ILE A 110 16.79 11.10 6.46
C ILE A 110 16.46 10.27 5.22
N PHE A 111 15.88 10.89 4.19
CA PHE A 111 15.62 10.24 2.90
C PHE A 111 16.89 9.69 2.25
N GLN A 112 17.95 10.51 2.20
CA GLN A 112 19.25 10.08 1.68
C GLN A 112 19.84 8.92 2.49
N LYS A 113 19.69 8.94 3.82
CA LYS A 113 20.16 7.88 4.70
C LYS A 113 19.43 6.56 4.45
N ILE A 114 18.12 6.56 4.20
CA ILE A 114 17.37 5.37 3.78
C ILE A 114 18.03 4.72 2.55
N LEU A 115 18.36 5.53 1.54
CA LEU A 115 19.00 5.07 0.30
C LEU A 115 20.43 4.57 0.53
N GLN A 116 21.24 5.32 1.28
CA GLN A 116 22.65 4.98 1.58
C GLN A 116 22.75 3.66 2.36
N GLU A 117 21.79 3.36 3.22
CA GLU A 117 21.74 2.10 3.96
C GLU A 117 21.15 0.94 3.12
N GLY A 118 20.85 1.18 1.83
CA GLY A 118 20.44 0.16 0.87
C GLY A 118 19.01 -0.34 1.02
N HIS A 119 18.13 0.46 1.65
CA HIS A 119 16.71 0.21 1.68
C HIS A 119 16.03 0.66 0.39
N LEU A 120 14.82 0.16 0.12
CA LEU A 120 14.03 0.63 -1.00
C LEU A 120 13.19 1.84 -0.58
N VAL A 121 13.06 2.80 -1.49
CA VAL A 121 12.06 3.86 -1.37
C VAL A 121 11.01 3.71 -2.46
N GLY A 122 9.74 3.82 -2.08
CA GLY A 122 8.57 3.88 -2.98
C GLY A 122 7.78 5.18 -2.79
N ASN A 123 6.92 5.46 -3.74
CA ASN A 123 6.07 6.64 -3.77
C ASN A 123 4.80 6.43 -2.91
N HIS A 124 4.53 7.37 -1.98
CA HIS A 124 3.31 7.40 -1.15
C HIS A 124 2.50 8.68 -1.35
N THR A 125 2.45 9.20 -2.60
CA THR A 125 1.92 10.50 -3.01
C THR A 125 2.72 11.68 -2.43
N PHE A 126 2.43 12.90 -2.90
CA PHE A 126 3.11 14.09 -2.40
C PHE A 126 2.55 14.59 -1.07
N SER A 127 1.22 14.60 -0.92
CA SER A 127 0.55 15.23 0.22
C SER A 127 -0.13 14.28 1.19
N HIS A 128 -0.26 12.99 0.84
CA HIS A 128 -1.01 11.98 1.60
C HIS A 128 -2.41 12.48 2.01
N THR A 129 -3.12 13.08 1.05
CA THR A 129 -4.43 13.69 1.33
C THR A 129 -5.50 12.68 1.72
N ARG A 130 -6.28 12.98 2.77
CA ARG A 130 -7.46 12.20 3.16
C ARG A 130 -8.54 12.11 2.06
N LYS A 131 -8.46 13.00 1.05
CA LYS A 131 -9.37 13.02 -0.10
C LYS A 131 -8.92 12.10 -1.25
N MET A 132 -7.92 11.23 -1.06
CA MET A 132 -7.34 10.38 -2.11
C MET A 132 -8.40 9.66 -2.96
N GLY A 133 -9.41 9.07 -2.36
CA GLY A 133 -10.48 8.36 -3.06
C GLY A 133 -11.41 9.26 -3.92
N PHE A 134 -11.40 10.56 -3.69
CA PHE A 134 -12.25 11.54 -4.39
C PHE A 134 -11.51 12.34 -5.46
N LEU A 135 -10.18 12.28 -5.49
CA LEU A 135 -9.37 13.00 -6.48
C LEU A 135 -9.73 12.57 -7.91
N ARG A 136 -9.63 13.53 -8.85
CA ARG A 136 -9.69 13.22 -10.29
C ARG A 136 -8.38 12.54 -10.71
N THR A 137 -8.42 11.79 -11.81
CA THR A 137 -7.23 11.10 -12.34
C THR A 137 -6.03 12.02 -12.48
N GLN A 138 -6.22 13.24 -13.05
CA GLN A 138 -5.15 14.22 -13.22
C GLN A 138 -4.53 14.65 -11.89
N GLN A 139 -5.34 14.84 -10.85
CA GLN A 139 -4.85 15.20 -9.50
C GLN A 139 -4.04 14.07 -8.87
N VAL A 140 -4.44 12.80 -9.12
CA VAL A 140 -3.64 11.63 -8.67
C VAL A 140 -2.31 11.57 -9.40
N ILE A 141 -2.29 11.82 -10.73
CA ILE A 141 -1.05 11.92 -11.52
C ILE A 141 -0.13 13.01 -10.96
N GLU A 142 -0.67 14.17 -10.63
CA GLU A 142 0.09 15.28 -10.05
C GLU A 142 0.68 14.92 -8.68
N GLU A 143 -0.08 14.27 -7.81
CA GLU A 143 0.39 13.77 -6.51
C GLU A 143 1.57 12.79 -6.66
N ILE A 144 1.47 11.84 -7.61
CA ILE A 144 2.52 10.87 -7.90
C ILE A 144 3.76 11.56 -8.48
N ASN A 145 3.58 12.40 -9.52
CA ASN A 145 4.70 13.05 -10.20
C ASN A 145 5.44 14.06 -9.32
N ARG A 146 4.72 14.79 -8.44
CA ARG A 146 5.35 15.70 -7.48
C ARG A 146 6.20 14.95 -6.46
N CYS A 147 5.74 13.78 -5.99
CA CYS A 147 6.54 12.94 -5.11
C CYS A 147 7.79 12.41 -5.82
N ASN A 148 7.66 11.91 -7.06
CA ASN A 148 8.80 11.46 -7.86
C ASN A 148 9.81 12.59 -8.11
N LYS A 149 9.32 13.80 -8.42
CA LYS A 149 10.19 14.96 -8.64
C LYS A 149 11.06 15.26 -7.41
N ILE A 150 10.47 15.31 -6.22
CA ILE A 150 11.22 15.55 -4.98
C ILE A 150 12.20 14.39 -4.69
N ALA A 151 11.79 13.14 -4.89
CA ALA A 151 12.67 12.00 -4.72
C ALA A 151 13.88 12.04 -5.67
N PHE A 152 13.68 12.51 -6.91
CA PHE A 152 14.77 12.72 -7.85
C PHE A 152 15.68 13.89 -7.45
N GLU A 153 15.11 15.03 -7.05
CA GLU A 153 15.86 16.21 -6.62
C GLU A 153 16.75 15.93 -5.39
N VAL A 154 16.26 15.12 -4.45
CA VAL A 154 16.97 14.82 -3.18
C VAL A 154 17.88 13.59 -3.28
N GLY A 155 17.45 12.55 -3.98
CA GLY A 155 18.14 11.24 -3.99
C GLY A 155 18.63 10.77 -5.35
N GLY A 156 18.37 11.49 -6.44
CA GLY A 156 18.78 11.12 -7.79
C GLY A 156 18.06 9.89 -8.36
N ILE A 157 16.89 9.50 -7.79
CA ILE A 157 16.18 8.28 -8.16
C ILE A 157 14.80 8.56 -8.73
N ASN A 158 14.39 7.77 -9.73
CA ASN A 158 13.03 7.77 -10.26
C ASN A 158 12.26 6.58 -9.70
N LEU A 159 11.26 6.85 -8.87
CA LEU A 159 10.46 5.83 -8.21
C LEU A 159 9.56 5.10 -9.21
N LYS A 160 9.51 3.77 -9.15
CA LYS A 160 8.63 2.91 -9.96
C LYS A 160 7.62 2.12 -9.11
N THR A 161 7.84 2.05 -7.80
CA THR A 161 6.91 1.42 -6.88
C THR A 161 6.03 2.48 -6.20
N PHE A 162 4.76 2.15 -6.03
CA PHE A 162 3.76 3.04 -5.44
C PHE A 162 2.91 2.28 -4.43
N ARG A 163 2.63 2.91 -3.30
CA ARG A 163 1.62 2.44 -2.37
C ARG A 163 0.53 3.51 -2.21
N PRO A 164 -0.74 3.16 -2.45
CA PRO A 164 -1.82 4.13 -2.33
C PRO A 164 -2.07 4.49 -0.86
N PRO A 165 -2.21 5.77 -0.50
CA PRO A 165 -2.69 6.18 0.81
C PRO A 165 -3.95 5.44 1.23
N PHE A 166 -3.97 4.93 2.47
CA PHE A 166 -5.08 4.16 3.06
C PHE A 166 -5.42 2.85 2.32
N GLY A 167 -4.62 2.42 1.35
CA GLY A 167 -4.93 1.28 0.48
C GLY A 167 -6.04 1.56 -0.53
N ILE A 168 -6.37 2.82 -0.79
CA ILE A 168 -7.49 3.20 -1.65
C ILE A 168 -7.10 3.07 -3.12
N ILE A 169 -7.80 2.18 -3.82
CA ILE A 169 -7.73 2.01 -5.28
C ILE A 169 -9.14 2.08 -5.87
N ASN A 170 -9.31 2.93 -6.86
CA ASN A 170 -10.55 3.04 -7.64
C ASN A 170 -10.20 3.29 -9.12
N PRO A 171 -11.19 3.34 -10.05
CA PRO A 171 -10.92 3.52 -11.48
C PRO A 171 -10.15 4.80 -11.86
N LYS A 172 -10.17 5.84 -11.00
CA LYS A 172 -9.41 7.07 -11.24
C LYS A 172 -7.94 6.87 -10.90
N VAL A 173 -7.65 6.16 -9.79
CA VAL A 173 -6.30 5.78 -9.37
C VAL A 173 -5.71 4.78 -10.37
N GLU A 174 -6.47 3.77 -10.82
CA GLU A 174 -6.06 2.84 -11.88
C GLU A 174 -5.56 3.58 -13.13
N ARG A 175 -6.36 4.51 -13.66
CA ARG A 175 -5.96 5.30 -14.84
C ARG A 175 -4.70 6.13 -14.61
N ALA A 176 -4.54 6.70 -13.42
CA ALA A 176 -3.35 7.45 -13.07
C ALA A 176 -2.10 6.54 -13.04
N LEU A 177 -2.22 5.35 -12.47
CA LEU A 177 -1.12 4.37 -12.39
C LEU A 177 -0.73 3.84 -13.78
N ILE A 178 -1.69 3.59 -14.67
CA ILE A 178 -1.42 3.25 -16.07
C ILE A 178 -0.64 4.38 -16.75
N SER A 179 -1.04 5.63 -16.55
CA SER A 179 -0.38 6.80 -17.15
C SER A 179 1.03 7.04 -16.62
N THR A 180 1.28 6.78 -15.34
CA THR A 180 2.57 7.03 -14.68
C THR A 180 3.50 5.81 -14.67
N GLY A 181 2.99 4.62 -15.03
CA GLY A 181 3.77 3.39 -15.14
C GLY A 181 4.24 2.80 -13.81
N HIS A 182 3.56 3.11 -12.70
CA HIS A 182 3.93 2.63 -11.37
C HIS A 182 3.37 1.24 -11.07
N GLN A 183 4.20 0.43 -10.38
CA GLN A 183 3.82 -0.87 -9.83
C GLN A 183 3.27 -0.70 -8.42
N VAL A 184 2.09 -1.27 -8.15
CA VAL A 184 1.44 -1.13 -6.85
C VAL A 184 1.96 -2.19 -5.89
N ILE A 185 2.49 -1.75 -4.76
CA ILE A 185 2.88 -2.59 -3.64
C ILE A 185 1.83 -2.45 -2.55
N GLY A 186 1.13 -3.54 -2.28
CA GLY A 186 0.21 -3.64 -1.15
C GLY A 186 0.86 -4.29 0.06
N TRP A 187 0.06 -5.00 0.83
CA TRP A 187 0.46 -5.81 1.99
C TRP A 187 -0.57 -6.94 2.21
N ASN A 188 -0.18 -7.98 2.88
CA ASN A 188 -1.13 -9.00 3.35
C ASN A 188 -1.18 -9.09 4.87
N LEU A 189 -0.16 -8.61 5.58
CA LEU A 189 -0.14 -8.59 7.04
C LEU A 189 -0.06 -7.15 7.55
N ARG A 190 -1.22 -6.59 7.95
CA ARG A 190 -1.31 -5.25 8.54
C ARG A 190 -1.06 -5.33 10.04
N SER A 191 -0.12 -4.52 10.55
CA SER A 191 0.22 -4.44 11.98
C SER A 191 -0.88 -3.79 12.82
N TYR A 192 -1.52 -2.75 12.29
CA TYR A 192 -2.41 -1.81 13.00
C TYR A 192 -1.68 -0.91 14.01
N ASP A 193 -0.37 -0.73 13.88
CA ASP A 193 0.46 0.14 14.72
C ASP A 193 0.03 1.62 14.70
N GLY A 194 -0.50 2.11 13.58
CA GLY A 194 -1.06 3.46 13.46
C GLY A 194 -2.44 3.67 14.09
N ILE A 195 -3.09 2.60 14.62
CA ILE A 195 -4.48 2.68 15.13
C ILE A 195 -4.59 2.17 16.56
N LEU A 196 -3.86 1.10 16.90
CA LEU A 196 -3.92 0.43 18.20
C LEU A 196 -2.79 0.91 19.11
N ASN A 197 -3.09 1.10 20.40
CA ASN A 197 -2.10 1.54 21.39
C ASN A 197 -1.51 0.39 22.22
N SER A 198 -1.63 -0.86 21.75
CA SER A 198 -1.14 -2.04 22.47
C SER A 198 -0.01 -2.74 21.70
N LYS A 199 1.23 -2.39 22.03
CA LYS A 199 2.44 -2.97 21.43
C LYS A 199 2.44 -4.51 21.49
N ASN A 200 2.09 -5.08 22.63
CA ASN A 200 2.04 -6.53 22.82
C ASN A 200 0.99 -7.21 21.95
N PHE A 201 -0.17 -6.58 21.76
CA PHE A 201 -1.22 -7.12 20.88
C PHE A 201 -0.77 -7.08 19.43
N ILE A 202 -0.20 -5.95 18.99
CA ILE A 202 0.32 -5.76 17.63
C ILE A 202 1.40 -6.80 17.32
N LEU A 203 2.40 -6.93 18.19
CA LEU A 203 3.48 -7.89 18.04
C LEU A 203 2.96 -9.34 17.98
N LYS A 204 2.12 -9.74 18.94
CA LYS A 204 1.51 -11.09 18.97
C LYS A 204 0.71 -11.36 17.69
N ARG A 205 -0.03 -10.36 17.17
CA ARG A 205 -0.78 -10.49 15.94
C ARG A 205 0.12 -10.74 14.73
N ILE A 206 1.23 -10.00 14.61
CA ILE A 206 2.20 -10.21 13.52
C ILE A 206 2.81 -11.60 13.64
N ILE A 207 3.39 -11.94 14.80
CA ILE A 207 4.08 -13.22 15.05
C ILE A 207 3.18 -14.43 14.80
N LYS A 208 1.91 -14.36 15.21
CA LYS A 208 0.96 -15.47 15.02
C LYS A 208 0.62 -15.74 13.55
N ASN A 209 0.68 -14.72 12.70
CA ASN A 209 0.19 -14.82 11.32
C ASN A 209 1.29 -14.79 10.27
N ILE A 210 2.53 -14.47 10.63
CA ILE A 210 3.66 -14.33 9.70
C ILE A 210 3.99 -15.64 8.98
N LYS A 211 4.22 -15.53 7.67
CA LYS A 211 4.63 -16.63 6.79
C LYS A 211 5.70 -16.15 5.80
N PRO A 212 6.53 -17.05 5.25
CA PRO A 212 7.42 -16.69 4.16
C PRO A 212 6.65 -16.04 3.00
N GLY A 213 7.23 -15.01 2.42
CA GLY A 213 6.63 -14.25 1.34
C GLY A 213 5.67 -13.13 1.78
N ASP A 214 5.44 -12.93 3.07
CA ASP A 214 4.57 -11.87 3.57
C ASP A 214 5.16 -10.47 3.36
N VAL A 215 4.27 -9.52 3.08
CA VAL A 215 4.53 -8.08 3.13
C VAL A 215 3.84 -7.50 4.35
N ILE A 216 4.63 -7.02 5.30
CA ILE A 216 4.15 -6.48 6.57
C ILE A 216 4.09 -4.97 6.50
N LEU A 217 2.91 -4.39 6.77
CA LEU A 217 2.69 -2.94 6.82
C LEU A 217 2.91 -2.42 8.25
N LEU A 218 3.82 -1.48 8.38
CA LEU A 218 4.13 -0.67 9.56
C LEU A 218 4.12 0.82 9.16
N HIS A 219 4.22 1.72 10.16
CA HIS A 219 4.29 3.17 9.91
C HIS A 219 5.46 3.76 10.71
N ASP A 220 6.35 4.50 10.05
CA ASP A 220 7.52 5.09 10.71
C ASP A 220 7.23 6.44 11.41
N ASN A 221 6.04 7.01 11.20
CA ASN A 221 5.57 8.19 11.92
C ASN A 221 5.00 7.89 13.33
N ASN A 222 5.04 6.63 13.79
CA ASN A 222 4.52 6.21 15.09
C ASN A 222 5.64 5.74 16.02
N LEU A 223 5.76 6.38 17.19
CA LEU A 223 6.80 6.07 18.19
C LEU A 223 6.78 4.61 18.67
N GLN A 224 5.59 4.02 18.85
CA GLN A 224 5.52 2.62 19.30
C GLN A 224 6.07 1.61 18.27
N THR A 225 6.18 2.01 16.99
CA THR A 225 6.68 1.13 15.92
C THR A 225 8.14 0.77 16.14
N VAL A 226 8.94 1.65 16.73
CA VAL A 226 10.36 1.39 17.04
C VAL A 226 10.48 0.20 18.00
N GLU A 227 9.74 0.22 19.11
CA GLU A 227 9.78 -0.85 20.10
C GLU A 227 9.18 -2.17 19.58
N ILE A 228 8.10 -2.08 18.78
CA ILE A 228 7.51 -3.25 18.12
C ILE A 228 8.52 -3.86 17.15
N LEU A 229 9.22 -3.03 16.37
CA LEU A 229 10.20 -3.46 15.38
C LEU A 229 11.37 -4.20 16.02
N GLU A 230 11.91 -3.72 17.14
CA GLU A 230 13.02 -4.41 17.81
C GLU A 230 12.65 -5.83 18.23
N GLN A 231 11.49 -6.00 18.87
CA GLN A 231 11.00 -7.31 19.25
C GLN A 231 10.65 -8.19 18.05
N LEU A 232 10.12 -7.60 16.98
CA LEU A 232 9.84 -8.32 15.75
C LEU A 232 11.14 -8.79 15.07
N LEU A 233 12.16 -7.95 14.97
CA LEU A 233 13.45 -8.31 14.38
C LEU A 233 14.14 -9.43 15.16
N LEU A 234 14.09 -9.38 16.49
CA LEU A 234 14.58 -10.46 17.35
C LEU A 234 13.84 -11.79 17.09
N PHE A 235 12.50 -11.73 16.98
CA PHE A 235 11.70 -12.91 16.63
C PHE A 235 12.07 -13.46 15.25
N LEU A 236 12.21 -12.60 14.24
CA LEU A 236 12.57 -13.00 12.87
C LEU A 236 13.91 -13.73 12.85
N GLN A 237 14.91 -13.20 13.53
CA GLN A 237 16.24 -13.80 13.63
C GLN A 237 16.19 -15.18 14.29
N ASN A 238 15.46 -15.32 15.41
CA ASN A 238 15.35 -16.57 16.15
C ASN A 238 14.55 -17.66 15.42
N ASN A 239 13.74 -17.28 14.42
CA ASN A 239 12.88 -18.20 13.67
C ASN A 239 13.30 -18.34 12.18
N ASN A 240 14.54 -17.97 11.84
CA ASN A 240 15.09 -18.08 10.50
C ASN A 240 14.31 -17.32 9.42
N TYR A 241 13.64 -16.21 9.78
CA TYR A 241 13.10 -15.27 8.83
C TYR A 241 14.15 -14.21 8.47
N ARG A 242 14.10 -13.74 7.22
CA ARG A 242 14.95 -12.67 6.72
C ARG A 242 14.10 -11.57 6.08
N SER A 243 14.25 -10.34 6.54
CA SER A 243 13.61 -9.19 5.91
C SER A 243 14.40 -8.71 4.71
N VAL A 244 13.75 -8.69 3.55
CA VAL A 244 14.28 -8.22 2.28
C VAL A 244 13.45 -7.05 1.73
N ARG A 245 13.97 -6.32 0.75
CA ARG A 245 13.23 -5.28 0.04
C ARG A 245 12.12 -5.90 -0.81
N VAL A 246 11.01 -5.16 -1.01
CA VAL A 246 9.89 -5.68 -1.82
C VAL A 246 10.27 -5.95 -3.27
N ASP A 247 11.21 -5.19 -3.85
CA ASP A 247 11.68 -5.44 -5.21
C ASP A 247 12.44 -6.78 -5.32
N ASN A 248 13.23 -7.16 -4.31
CA ASN A 248 13.87 -8.47 -4.25
C ASN A 248 12.83 -9.59 -4.07
N LEU A 249 11.86 -9.40 -3.14
CA LEU A 249 10.82 -10.40 -2.87
C LEU A 249 9.97 -10.72 -4.11
N PHE A 250 9.70 -9.71 -4.94
CA PHE A 250 8.85 -9.85 -6.13
C PHE A 250 9.63 -9.84 -7.46
N GLN A 251 10.96 -9.69 -7.44
CA GLN A 251 11.80 -9.57 -8.62
C GLN A 251 11.37 -8.42 -9.54
N LEU A 252 11.21 -7.22 -8.95
CA LEU A 252 10.77 -6.01 -9.62
C LEU A 252 11.91 -5.01 -9.81
N HIS A 253 11.72 -4.08 -10.74
CA HIS A 253 12.59 -2.90 -10.89
C HIS A 253 12.00 -1.74 -10.08
N ALA A 254 12.66 -1.38 -8.97
CA ALA A 254 12.18 -0.32 -8.07
C ALA A 254 12.38 1.10 -8.62
N TYR A 255 13.39 1.27 -9.48
CA TYR A 255 13.83 2.55 -10.02
C TYR A 255 14.06 2.47 -11.53
N SER A 256 14.09 3.63 -12.21
CA SER A 256 14.44 3.78 -13.64
C SER A 256 15.49 4.86 -13.83
#